data_cf25c258cda4d5e420c84b81c26a494e
#
_entry.id   cf25c258cda4d5e420c84b81c26a494e
#
_cell.length_a   1.000
_cell.length_b   1.000
_cell.length_c   1.000
_cell.angle_alpha   90.00
_cell.angle_beta   90.00
_cell.angle_gamma   90.00
#
_symmetry.space_group_name_H-M   'P 1'
#
loop_
_entity.id
_entity.type
_entity.pdbx_description
1 polymer ?
#
loop_
_entity_poly.entity_id
_entity_poly.type
_entity_poly.pdbx_seq_one_letter_code
_entity_poly.pdbx_strand_id
1 'polypeptide(L)'
;MAGKLGKEAIAELLAIRPGWTLSDDALSVSASLEFADFVAAWGFMTEVAIAAETLDHHPEWSNVWNRVDIRLTTHDAGGLTEKDIALARSIEAALERRQ
;
A
#
# COMPACT_ATOMS: atom_id res chain seq x y z
N MET A 1 3.19 9.86 18.06
CA MET A 1 2.52 8.56 17.88
C MET A 1 1.36 8.72 16.91
N ALA A 2 1.28 7.85 15.93
CA ALA A 2 0.23 7.93 14.94
C ALA A 2 -1.08 7.35 15.49
N GLY A 3 -2.15 8.13 15.46
CA GLY A 3 -3.48 7.67 15.80
C GLY A 3 -4.20 7.08 14.60
N LYS A 4 -5.24 6.30 14.85
CA LYS A 4 -6.05 5.73 13.79
C LYS A 4 -6.76 6.82 12.99
N LEU A 5 -6.88 6.60 11.68
CA LEU A 5 -7.55 7.52 10.79
C LEU A 5 -9.06 7.53 11.02
N GLY A 6 -9.66 8.71 10.91
CA GLY A 6 -11.11 8.84 10.84
C GLY A 6 -11.62 8.55 9.44
N LYS A 7 -12.93 8.60 9.27
CA LYS A 7 -13.60 8.27 8.00
C LYS A 7 -13.12 9.11 6.82
N GLU A 8 -12.91 10.40 7.03
CA GLU A 8 -12.48 11.31 5.97
C GLU A 8 -11.07 10.97 5.47
N ALA A 9 -10.16 10.68 6.40
CA ALA A 9 -8.80 10.32 6.03
C ALA A 9 -8.74 8.95 5.35
N ILE A 10 -9.58 8.01 5.76
CA ILE A 10 -9.71 6.73 5.07
C ILE A 10 -10.22 6.94 3.64
N ALA A 11 -11.20 7.84 3.44
CA ALA A 11 -11.70 8.16 2.12
C ALA A 11 -10.60 8.76 1.24
N GLU A 12 -9.72 9.61 1.80
CA GLU A 12 -8.56 10.13 1.08
C GLU A 12 -7.62 9.03 0.65
N LEU A 13 -7.35 8.07 1.55
CA LEU A 13 -6.49 6.93 1.25
C LEU A 13 -7.06 6.13 0.08
N LEU A 14 -8.34 5.81 0.12
CA LEU A 14 -9.00 5.06 -0.94
C LEU A 14 -9.04 5.82 -2.27
N ALA A 15 -8.98 7.14 -2.22
CA ALA A 15 -9.01 7.99 -3.42
C ALA A 15 -7.64 8.15 -4.09
N ILE A 16 -6.55 7.69 -3.46
CA ILE A 16 -5.20 7.79 -4.05
C ILE A 16 -5.15 7.09 -5.40
N ARG A 17 -5.78 5.92 -5.51
CA ARG A 17 -6.00 5.29 -6.81
C ARG A 17 -7.19 4.34 -6.72
N PRO A 18 -7.91 4.12 -7.84
CA PRO A 18 -8.93 3.08 -7.91
C PRO A 18 -8.30 1.71 -7.67
N GLY A 19 -8.98 0.84 -6.97
CA GLY A 19 -8.51 -0.53 -6.71
C GLY A 19 -8.09 -0.79 -5.27
N TRP A 20 -7.95 0.24 -4.43
CA TRP A 20 -7.81 0.03 -3.01
C TRP A 20 -9.16 -0.37 -2.42
N THR A 21 -9.19 -1.45 -1.69
CA THR A 21 -10.41 -1.97 -1.05
C THR A 21 -10.24 -1.92 0.47
N LEU A 22 -11.21 -1.31 1.16
CA LEU A 22 -11.22 -1.28 2.62
C LEU A 22 -11.74 -2.62 3.13
N SER A 23 -11.09 -3.16 4.17
CA SER A 23 -11.56 -4.39 4.81
C SER A 23 -12.89 -4.15 5.53
N ASP A 24 -13.64 -5.24 5.80
CA ASP A 24 -14.95 -5.14 6.45
C ASP A 24 -14.87 -4.48 7.82
N ASP A 25 -13.78 -4.72 8.55
CA ASP A 25 -13.56 -4.13 9.87
C ASP A 25 -12.94 -2.71 9.79
N ALA A 26 -12.67 -2.22 8.58
CA ALA A 26 -12.08 -0.91 8.32
C ALA A 26 -10.68 -0.73 8.91
N LEU A 27 -9.95 -1.81 9.20
CA LEU A 27 -8.63 -1.76 9.82
C LEU A 27 -7.49 -1.87 8.82
N SER A 28 -7.79 -2.21 7.57
CA SER A 28 -6.77 -2.38 6.52
C SER A 28 -7.32 -2.01 5.14
N VAL A 29 -6.41 -1.75 4.22
CA VAL A 29 -6.74 -1.62 2.80
C VAL A 29 -5.89 -2.58 1.99
N SER A 30 -6.43 -3.06 0.88
CA SER A 30 -5.77 -4.04 0.02
C SER A 30 -5.89 -3.67 -1.44
N ALA A 31 -4.91 -4.07 -2.24
CA ALA A 31 -4.94 -3.92 -3.69
C ALA A 31 -4.22 -5.08 -4.34
N SER A 32 -4.66 -5.44 -5.53
CA SER A 32 -4.04 -6.46 -6.37
C SER A 32 -3.52 -5.77 -7.62
N LEU A 33 -2.23 -5.92 -7.90
CA LEU A 33 -1.58 -5.22 -9.01
C LEU A 33 -1.00 -6.24 -9.99
N GLU A 34 -1.15 -5.97 -11.29
CA GLU A 34 -0.56 -6.81 -12.34
C GLU A 34 0.45 -6.00 -13.15
N PHE A 35 1.54 -6.66 -13.49
CA PHE A 35 2.62 -6.07 -14.27
C PHE A 35 2.82 -6.87 -15.57
N ALA A 36 3.71 -6.38 -16.45
CA ALA A 36 3.96 -7.05 -17.71
C ALA A 36 4.60 -8.44 -17.52
N ASP A 37 5.48 -8.57 -16.52
CA ASP A 37 6.18 -9.81 -16.23
C ASP A 37 6.70 -9.80 -14.79
N PHE A 38 7.43 -10.85 -14.42
CA PHE A 38 7.99 -10.97 -13.08
C PHE A 38 9.03 -9.89 -12.78
N VAL A 39 9.88 -9.56 -13.76
CA VAL A 39 10.92 -8.54 -13.55
C VAL A 39 10.31 -7.18 -13.24
N ALA A 40 9.24 -6.80 -13.95
CA ALA A 40 8.53 -5.56 -13.69
C ALA A 40 7.90 -5.57 -12.29
N ALA A 41 7.28 -6.68 -11.89
CA ALA A 41 6.71 -6.83 -10.55
C ALA A 41 7.81 -6.71 -9.48
N TRP A 42 8.93 -7.37 -9.68
CA TRP A 42 10.04 -7.35 -8.72
C TRP A 42 10.68 -5.97 -8.61
N GLY A 43 10.84 -5.27 -9.75
CA GLY A 43 11.35 -3.89 -9.74
C GLY A 43 10.44 -2.94 -8.96
N PHE A 44 9.12 -3.09 -9.15
CA PHE A 44 8.14 -2.34 -8.37
C PHE A 44 8.30 -2.64 -6.86
N MET A 45 8.37 -3.91 -6.50
CA MET A 45 8.51 -4.32 -5.09
C MET A 45 9.80 -3.77 -4.50
N THR A 46 10.89 -3.77 -5.26
CA THR A 46 12.17 -3.24 -4.80
C THR A 46 12.06 -1.75 -4.47
N GLU A 47 11.44 -0.99 -5.35
CA GLU A 47 11.24 0.45 -5.12
C GLU A 47 10.37 0.71 -3.89
N VAL A 48 9.27 -0.03 -3.75
CA VAL A 48 8.39 0.11 -2.60
C VAL A 48 9.09 -0.33 -1.30
N ALA A 49 9.92 -1.38 -1.38
CA ALA A 49 10.68 -1.83 -0.22
C ALA A 49 11.59 -0.74 0.33
N ILE A 50 12.26 0.01 -0.56
CA ILE A 50 13.12 1.12 -0.15
C ILE A 50 12.30 2.21 0.53
N ALA A 51 11.16 2.58 -0.05
CA ALA A 51 10.26 3.57 0.54
C ALA A 51 9.73 3.12 1.90
N ALA A 52 9.34 1.86 2.01
CA ALA A 52 8.82 1.28 3.26
C ALA A 52 9.86 1.35 4.37
N GLU A 53 11.11 1.06 4.03
CA GLU A 53 12.20 1.12 5.00
C GLU A 53 12.45 2.57 5.46
N THR A 54 12.40 3.52 4.54
CA THR A 54 12.55 4.93 4.86
C THR A 54 11.43 5.43 5.78
N LEU A 55 10.20 4.95 5.55
CA LEU A 55 9.04 5.32 6.36
C LEU A 55 8.96 4.54 7.69
N ASP A 56 9.80 3.52 7.86
CA ASP A 56 9.70 2.57 8.96
C ASP A 56 8.29 1.99 9.05
N HIS A 57 7.73 1.63 7.90
CA HIS A 57 6.38 1.05 7.80
C HIS A 57 6.33 0.12 6.61
N HIS A 58 6.05 -1.15 6.87
CA HIS A 58 6.21 -2.21 5.87
C HIS A 58 4.86 -2.77 5.43
N PRO A 59 4.67 -3.02 4.12
CA PRO A 59 3.43 -3.64 3.64
C PRO A 59 3.40 -5.13 3.97
N GLU A 60 2.18 -5.66 4.07
CA GLU A 60 1.98 -7.11 4.03
C GLU A 60 1.69 -7.42 2.57
N TRP A 61 2.54 -8.22 1.94
CA TRP A 61 2.36 -8.47 0.53
C TRP A 61 2.81 -9.86 0.11
N SER A 62 2.35 -10.26 -1.07
CA SER A 62 2.79 -11.49 -1.72
C SER A 62 2.95 -11.24 -3.21
N ASN A 63 3.77 -12.08 -3.84
CA ASN A 63 4.03 -11.99 -5.27
C ASN A 63 3.92 -13.38 -5.88
N VAL A 64 3.17 -13.47 -6.97
CA VAL A 64 3.12 -14.65 -7.82
C VAL A 64 3.30 -14.16 -9.25
N TRP A 65 4.43 -14.49 -9.84
CA TRP A 65 4.84 -14.08 -11.18
C TRP A 65 4.67 -12.57 -11.40
N ASN A 66 3.68 -12.13 -12.19
CA ASN A 66 3.47 -10.72 -12.51
C ASN A 66 2.49 -10.02 -11.56
N ARG A 67 1.97 -10.73 -10.55
CA ARG A 67 0.97 -10.18 -9.63
C ARG A 67 1.58 -9.89 -8.28
N VAL A 68 1.20 -8.74 -7.73
CA VAL A 68 1.58 -8.34 -6.37
C VAL A 68 0.30 -7.99 -5.62
N ASP A 69 0.04 -8.69 -4.53
CA ASP A 69 -1.10 -8.41 -3.66
C ASP A 69 -0.57 -7.70 -2.42
N ILE A 70 -1.15 -6.55 -2.09
CA ILE A 70 -0.66 -5.67 -1.02
C ILE A 70 -1.78 -5.42 -0.01
N ARG A 71 -1.44 -5.48 1.26
CA ARG A 71 -2.32 -5.09 2.35
C ARG A 71 -1.58 -4.11 3.25
N LEU A 72 -2.22 -2.98 3.59
CA LEU A 72 -1.66 -1.96 4.46
C LEU A 72 -2.48 -1.85 5.73
N THR A 73 -1.80 -1.83 6.86
CA THR A 73 -2.38 -1.58 8.17
C THR A 73 -1.25 -1.17 9.12
N THR A 74 -1.58 -0.57 10.24
CA THR A 74 -0.59 -0.24 11.27
C THR A 74 -0.92 -1.03 12.53
N HIS A 75 -0.23 -2.15 12.72
CA HIS A 75 -0.51 -3.08 13.82
C HIS A 75 -0.45 -2.40 15.19
N ASP A 76 0.56 -1.58 15.43
CA ASP A 76 0.75 -0.92 16.72
C ASP A 76 -0.41 0.00 17.09
N ALA A 77 -1.09 0.56 16.10
CA ALA A 77 -2.24 1.44 16.31
C ALA A 77 -3.58 0.69 16.27
N GLY A 78 -3.55 -0.57 15.82
CA GLY A 78 -4.75 -1.37 15.66
C GLY A 78 -5.62 -0.95 14.49
N GLY A 79 -5.04 -0.42 13.43
CA GLY A 79 -5.78 0.01 12.23
C GLY A 79 -4.98 0.94 11.36
N LEU A 80 -5.65 1.65 10.47
CA LEU A 80 -4.99 2.55 9.51
C LEU A 80 -4.54 3.85 10.17
N THR A 81 -3.36 4.34 9.73
CA THR A 81 -2.77 5.59 10.21
C THR A 81 -2.17 6.37 9.05
N GLU A 82 -1.60 7.55 9.35
CA GLU A 82 -0.87 8.36 8.37
C GLU A 82 0.27 7.60 7.68
N LYS A 83 0.84 6.61 8.36
CA LYS A 83 1.89 5.78 7.76
C LYS A 83 1.36 4.99 6.56
N ASP A 84 0.12 4.53 6.64
CA ASP A 84 -0.50 3.81 5.53
C ASP A 84 -0.78 4.73 4.35
N ILE A 85 -1.18 5.98 4.61
CA ILE A 85 -1.35 6.98 3.56
C ILE A 85 0.00 7.25 2.88
N ALA A 86 1.05 7.47 3.65
CA ALA A 86 2.38 7.75 3.11
C ALA A 86 2.89 6.58 2.25
N LEU A 87 2.71 5.36 2.71
CA LEU A 87 3.12 4.17 1.95
C LEU A 87 2.28 3.99 0.68
N ALA A 88 0.97 4.23 0.76
CA ALA A 88 0.10 4.16 -0.42
C ALA A 88 0.52 5.19 -1.48
N ARG A 89 0.92 6.39 -1.08
CA ARG A 89 1.43 7.40 -2.01
C ARG A 89 2.74 6.96 -2.66
N SER A 90 3.63 6.32 -1.90
CA SER A 90 4.88 5.77 -2.44
C SER A 90 4.60 4.65 -3.44
N ILE A 91 3.62 3.81 -3.16
CA ILE A 91 3.18 2.76 -4.07
C ILE A 91 2.66 3.36 -5.37
N GLU A 92 1.83 4.40 -5.28
CA GLU A 92 1.28 5.08 -6.46
C GLU A 92 2.40 5.71 -7.30
N ALA A 93 3.36 6.37 -6.66
CA ALA A 93 4.50 6.95 -7.36
C ALA A 93 5.31 5.88 -8.10
N ALA A 94 5.53 4.71 -7.48
CA ALA A 94 6.23 3.60 -8.11
C ALA A 94 5.46 3.04 -9.31
N LEU A 95 4.14 2.99 -9.22
CA LEU A 95 3.28 2.54 -10.32
C LEU A 95 3.31 3.51 -11.49
N GLU A 96 3.26 4.82 -11.23
CA GLU A 96 3.29 5.84 -12.28
C GLU A 96 4.56 5.76 -13.11
N ARG A 97 5.68 5.44 -12.50
CA ARG A 97 6.95 5.30 -13.21
C ARG A 97 6.98 4.10 -14.16
N ARG A 98 6.05 3.18 -14.03
CA ARG A 98 6.01 1.92 -14.80
C ARG A 98 4.86 1.84 -15.80
N GLN A 99 4.10 2.89 -15.90
CA GLN A 99 2.96 2.94 -16.81
C GLN A 99 3.21 3.83 -18.02
#